data_7cf31897ea74c49066675e42b1c04623
#
_entry.id   7cf31897ea74c49066675e42b1c04623
#
_cell.length_a   1.000
_cell.length_b   1.000
_cell.length_c   1.000
_cell.angle_alpha   90.00
_cell.angle_beta   90.00
_cell.angle_gamma   90.00
#
_symmetry.space_group_name_H-M   'P 1'
#
loop_
_entity.id
_entity.type
_entity.pdbx_description
1 polymer ?
#
loop_
_entity_poly.entity_id
_entity_poly.type
_entity_poly.pdbx_seq_one_letter_code
_entity_poly.pdbx_strand_id
1 'polypeptide(L)' 'MNKMYRIDNPHELAARVNAALRRASHEVSLKSRFEVLANQVRVSGKIGSYYQKQLAQEALKKLSPEIDVINELTVER' A
#
# COMPACT_ATOMS: atom_id res chain seq x y z
N MET A 1 -21.19 -14.12 -5.51
CA MET A 1 -20.77 -13.74 -5.48
C MET A 1 -20.19 -12.98 -5.32
N ASN A 2 -20.00 -12.42 -5.20
CA ASN A 2 -19.36 -11.81 -5.10
C ASN A 2 -18.94 -10.98 -4.71
N LYS A 3 -19.37 -10.66 -4.21
CA LYS A 3 -18.80 -10.03 -3.78
C LYS A 3 -17.54 -9.91 -3.69
N MET A 4 -16.94 -10.30 -4.10
CA MET A 4 -15.57 -10.32 -4.27
C MET A 4 -14.96 -8.98 -4.54
N TYR A 5 -15.72 -7.99 -4.76
CA TYR A 5 -15.24 -6.65 -5.01
C TYR A 5 -15.04 -5.87 -3.74
N ARG A 6 -15.54 -6.39 -2.66
CA ARG A 6 -15.38 -5.72 -1.39
C ARG A 6 -14.36 -6.46 -0.59
N ILE A 7 -13.43 -5.72 -0.05
CA ILE A 7 -12.39 -6.32 0.77
C ILE A 7 -12.77 -6.07 2.21
N ASP A 8 -13.52 -7.02 2.76
CA ASP A 8 -13.98 -6.92 4.15
C ASP A 8 -13.02 -7.56 5.12
N ASN A 9 -12.13 -8.41 4.60
CA ASN A 9 -11.22 -9.16 5.45
C ASN A 9 -9.89 -8.42 5.56
N PRO A 10 -9.53 -7.93 6.77
CA PRO A 10 -8.25 -7.20 6.90
C PRO A 10 -7.04 -8.02 6.50
N HIS A 11 -7.08 -9.32 6.71
CA HIS A 11 -5.96 -10.17 6.33
C HIS A 11 -5.80 -10.21 4.82
N GLU A 12 -6.90 -10.29 4.13
CA GLU A 12 -6.84 -10.32 2.68
C GLU A 12 -6.35 -8.99 2.13
N LEU A 13 -6.83 -7.90 2.70
CA LEU A 13 -6.38 -6.59 2.25
C LEU A 13 -4.90 -6.41 2.54
N ALA A 14 -4.46 -6.84 3.73
CA ALA A 14 -3.04 -6.74 4.07
C ALA A 14 -2.18 -7.52 3.10
N ALA A 15 -2.61 -8.71 2.71
CA ALA A 15 -1.86 -9.51 1.75
C ALA A 15 -1.78 -8.81 0.40
N ARG A 16 -2.87 -8.19 -0.01
CA ARG A 16 -2.88 -7.47 -1.28
C ARG A 16 -2.00 -6.23 -1.23
N VAL A 17 -2.00 -5.53 -0.11
CA VAL A 17 -1.14 -4.37 0.06
C VAL A 17 0.33 -4.80 -0.02
N ASN A 18 0.67 -5.86 0.69
CA ASN A 18 2.03 -6.34 0.68
C ASN A 18 2.47 -6.72 -0.72
N ALA A 19 1.62 -7.43 -1.45
CA ALA A 19 1.95 -7.84 -2.81
C ALA A 19 2.09 -6.64 -3.72
N ALA A 20 1.23 -5.64 -3.56
CA ALA A 20 1.29 -4.44 -4.38
C ALA A 20 2.59 -3.68 -4.15
N LEU A 21 2.98 -3.54 -2.88
CA LEU A 21 4.22 -2.83 -2.57
C LEU A 21 5.43 -3.57 -3.11
N ARG A 22 5.45 -4.89 -2.97
CA ARG A 22 6.58 -5.67 -3.49
C ARG A 22 6.66 -5.58 -5.01
N ARG A 23 5.53 -5.54 -5.67
CA ARG A 23 5.51 -5.43 -7.11
C ARG A 23 5.97 -4.05 -7.56
N ALA A 24 5.62 -3.03 -6.80
CA ALA A 24 6.03 -1.67 -7.12
C ALA A 24 7.53 -1.49 -6.94
N SER A 25 8.05 -1.97 -5.83
CA SER A 25 9.47 -1.83 -5.53
C SER A 25 9.81 -2.77 -4.38
N HIS A 26 10.78 -3.65 -4.63
CA HIS A 26 11.24 -4.55 -3.58
C HIS A 26 11.79 -3.76 -2.39
N GLU A 27 12.52 -2.69 -2.69
CA GLU A 27 13.10 -1.88 -1.63
C GLU A 27 12.04 -1.23 -0.76
N VAL A 28 10.98 -0.72 -1.39
CA VAL A 28 9.91 -0.10 -0.64
C VAL A 28 9.26 -1.12 0.28
N SER A 29 9.04 -2.34 -0.22
CA SER A 29 8.39 -3.36 0.60
C SER A 29 9.23 -3.73 1.81
N LEU A 30 10.56 -3.62 1.70
CA LEU A 30 11.43 -3.93 2.83
C LEU A 30 11.53 -2.79 3.82
N LYS A 31 11.42 -1.55 3.35
CA LYS A 31 11.67 -0.38 4.19
C LYS A 31 10.42 0.31 4.67
N SER A 32 9.27 -0.20 4.30
CA SER A 32 8.02 0.42 4.70
C SER A 32 7.23 -0.51 5.59
N ARG A 33 6.27 0.08 6.27
CA ARG A 33 5.29 -0.68 7.03
C ARG A 33 3.93 -0.11 6.71
N PHE A 34 2.90 -0.90 6.91
CA PHE A 34 1.57 -0.41 6.63
C PHE A 34 0.59 -0.90 7.67
N GLU A 35 -0.49 -0.17 7.78
CA GLU A 35 -1.61 -0.52 8.64
C GLU A 35 -2.88 -0.51 7.82
N VAL A 36 -3.74 -1.45 8.11
CA VAL A 36 -5.03 -1.54 7.45
C VAL A 36 -6.11 -1.27 8.48
N LEU A 37 -6.91 -0.25 8.25
CA LEU A 37 -7.99 0.14 9.15
C LEU A 37 -9.25 0.33 8.31
N ALA A 38 -10.20 -0.57 8.47
CA ALA A 38 -11.42 -0.51 7.68
C ALA A 38 -11.05 -0.48 6.20
N ASN A 39 -11.40 0.59 5.48
CA ASN A 39 -11.04 0.70 4.08
C ASN A 39 -9.90 1.70 3.86
N GLN A 40 -9.05 1.85 4.86
CA GLN A 40 -7.95 2.80 4.80
C GLN A 40 -6.63 2.05 4.95
N VAL A 41 -5.67 2.43 4.12
CA VAL A 41 -4.33 1.85 4.19
C VAL A 41 -3.35 2.99 4.43
N ARG A 42 -2.63 2.90 5.52
CA ARG A 42 -1.59 3.88 5.84
C ARG A 42 -0.24 3.21 5.68
N VAL A 43 0.61 3.79 4.84
CA VAL A 43 1.94 3.27 4.63
C VAL A 43 2.95 4.30 5.07
N SER A 44 3.99 3.86 5.77
CA SER A 44 5.00 4.76 6.31
C SER A 44 6.37 4.12 6.21
N GLY A 45 7.40 4.91 6.42
CA GLY A 45 8.76 4.44 6.35
C GLY A 45 9.65 5.43 5.64
N LYS A 46 10.94 5.10 5.60
CA LYS A 46 11.92 5.94 4.92
C LYS A 46 12.42 5.20 3.70
N ILE A 47 12.31 5.84 2.55
CA ILE A 47 12.69 5.22 1.29
C ILE A 47 13.69 6.10 0.57
N GLY A 48 14.26 5.57 -0.50
CA GLY A 48 15.40 6.20 -1.13
C GLY A 48 15.09 7.28 -2.13
N SER A 49 13.87 7.34 -2.66
CA SER A 49 13.60 8.32 -3.69
C SER A 49 12.11 8.65 -3.72
N TYR A 50 11.85 9.85 -4.21
CA TYR A 50 10.48 10.29 -4.39
C TYR A 50 9.76 9.43 -5.43
N TYR A 51 10.51 8.96 -6.39
CA TYR A 51 9.96 8.08 -7.42
C TYR A 51 9.36 6.82 -6.78
N GLN A 52 10.08 6.24 -5.83
CA GLN A 52 9.56 5.06 -5.14
C GLN A 52 8.31 5.37 -4.33
N LYS A 53 8.25 6.56 -3.76
CA LYS A 53 7.06 6.96 -3.03
C LYS A 53 5.86 7.01 -3.97
N GLN A 54 6.04 7.54 -5.15
CA GLN A 54 4.98 7.60 -6.13
C GLN A 54 4.56 6.22 -6.62
N LEU A 55 5.52 5.34 -6.82
CA LEU A 55 5.20 3.98 -7.23
C LEU A 55 4.32 3.29 -6.20
N ALA A 56 4.65 3.47 -4.93
CA ALA A 56 3.85 2.88 -3.87
C ALA A 56 2.44 3.45 -3.87
N GLN A 57 2.34 4.75 -4.03
CA GLN A 57 1.04 5.40 -4.05
C GLN A 57 0.16 4.83 -5.15
N GLU A 58 0.70 4.74 -6.34
CA GLU A 58 -0.08 4.25 -7.47
C GLU A 58 -0.44 2.79 -7.33
N ALA A 59 0.49 2.00 -6.81
CA ALA A 59 0.23 0.57 -6.65
C ALA A 59 -0.92 0.36 -5.67
N LEU A 60 -0.94 1.11 -4.59
CA LEU A 60 -1.99 0.94 -3.59
C LEU A 60 -3.33 1.45 -4.09
N LYS A 61 -3.33 2.52 -4.85
CA LYS A 61 -4.58 3.05 -5.38
C LYS A 61 -5.24 2.11 -6.37
N LYS A 62 -4.47 1.24 -6.98
CA LYS A 62 -5.02 0.29 -7.94
C LYS A 62 -5.71 -0.89 -7.27
N LEU A 63 -5.56 -1.05 -5.97
CA LEU A 63 -6.18 -2.17 -5.29
C LEU A 63 -7.70 -2.06 -5.30
N SER A 64 -8.20 -0.87 -5.03
CA SER A 64 -9.63 -0.66 -5.03
C SER A 64 -9.87 0.84 -4.98
N PRO A 65 -10.80 1.35 -5.78
CA PRO A 65 -11.12 2.77 -5.74
C PRO A 65 -11.76 3.20 -4.42
N GLU A 66 -12.20 2.24 -3.61
CA GLU A 66 -12.84 2.55 -2.35
C GLU A 66 -11.84 2.65 -1.20
N ILE A 67 -10.59 2.31 -1.44
CA ILE A 67 -9.59 2.33 -0.39
C ILE A 67 -8.92 3.69 -0.33
N ASP A 68 -8.92 4.29 0.86
CA ASP A 68 -8.17 5.50 1.11
C ASP A 68 -6.72 5.15 1.38
N VAL A 69 -5.83 5.76 0.62
CA VAL A 69 -4.41 5.53 0.80
C VAL A 69 -3.80 6.75 1.47
N ILE A 70 -3.22 6.55 2.63
CA ILE A 70 -2.50 7.60 3.34
C ILE A 70 -1.03 7.30 3.23
N ASN A 71 -0.35 8.04 2.39
CA ASN A 71 1.05 7.79 2.07
C ASN A 71 1.94 8.70 2.90
N GLU A 72 2.49 8.12 3.97
CA GLU A 72 3.38 8.84 4.87
C GLU A 72 4.83 8.42 4.67
N LEU A 73 5.13 7.85 3.53
CA LEU A 73 6.51 7.53 3.22
C LEU A 73 7.32 8.82 3.10
N THR A 74 8.49 8.82 3.70
CA THR A 74 9.39 9.96 3.61
C THR A 74 10.61 9.57 2.80
N VAL A 75 11.13 10.54 2.06
CA VAL A 75 12.30 10.30 1.24
C VAL A 75 13.53 10.67 2.05
N GLU A 76 14.41 9.70 2.17
CA GLU A 76 15.64 9.89 2.93
C GLU A 76 16.73 10.34 1.98
N ARG A 77 17.43 11.37 2.36
CA ARG A 77 18.51 11.89 1.52
C ARG A 77 19.86 11.58 2.07
#